data_e02fdbfe3ebd223835d731d2366b6acc
#
_entry.id   e02fdbfe3ebd223835d731d2366b6acc
#
_cell.length_a   1.000
_cell.length_b   1.000
_cell.length_c   1.000
_cell.angle_alpha   90.00
_cell.angle_beta   90.00
_cell.angle_gamma   90.00
#
_symmetry.space_group_name_H-M   'P 1'
#
loop_
_entity.id
_entity.type
_entity.pdbx_description
1 polymer ?
#
loop_
_entity_poly.entity_id
_entity_poly.type
_entity_poly.pdbx_seq_one_letter_code
_entity_poly.pdbx_strand_id
1 'polypeptide(L)'
;MLRSARNAREAAMWWAAVIEPEDVHQVAIREALGDDEACRWALAPSPGPLPDSLGGRERGWDAAWERWHPRATAVDIDELIALTEQIGARFI
;
A
#
# COMPACT_ATOMS: atom_id res chain seq x y z
N MET A 1 -7.17 3.07 -16.30
CA MET A 1 -6.07 2.73 -15.37
C MET A 1 -6.23 3.53 -14.09
N LEU A 2 -6.17 2.88 -12.95
CA LEU A 2 -6.24 3.55 -11.66
C LEU A 2 -4.92 4.26 -11.36
N ARG A 3 -4.99 5.48 -10.84
CA ARG A 3 -3.78 6.22 -10.50
C ARG A 3 -3.17 5.74 -9.18
N SER A 4 -1.89 5.98 -9.00
CA SER A 4 -1.20 5.74 -7.74
C SER A 4 -1.43 6.89 -6.74
N ALA A 5 -1.05 6.68 -5.48
CA ALA A 5 -1.11 7.71 -4.46
C ALA A 5 -0.18 8.89 -4.82
N ARG A 6 -0.63 10.11 -4.57
CA ARG A 6 0.12 11.33 -4.86
C ARG A 6 0.96 11.83 -3.67
N ASN A 7 0.62 11.38 -2.48
CA ASN A 7 1.28 11.81 -1.25
C ASN A 7 1.12 10.75 -0.16
N ALA A 8 1.76 10.96 0.98
CA ALA A 8 1.75 10.00 2.08
C ALA A 8 0.34 9.77 2.64
N ARG A 9 -0.51 10.79 2.67
CA ARG A 9 -1.88 10.64 3.15
C ARG A 9 -2.71 9.72 2.28
N GLU A 10 -2.65 9.91 0.96
CA GLU A 10 -3.35 9.04 0.01
C GLU A 10 -2.80 7.62 0.06
N ALA A 11 -1.47 7.48 0.19
CA ALA A 11 -0.83 6.18 0.31
C ALA A 11 -1.28 5.45 1.58
N ALA A 12 -1.42 6.13 2.70
CA ALA A 12 -1.91 5.53 3.94
C ALA A 12 -3.36 5.03 3.78
N MET A 13 -4.21 5.80 3.11
CA MET A 13 -5.58 5.39 2.80
C MET A 13 -5.60 4.16 1.89
N TRP A 14 -4.75 4.15 0.89
CA TRP A 14 -4.60 3.03 -0.04
C TRP A 14 -4.17 1.76 0.69
N TRP A 15 -3.16 1.87 1.57
CA TRP A 15 -2.70 0.73 2.36
C TRP A 15 -3.81 0.16 3.23
N ALA A 16 -4.60 1.00 3.87
CA ALA A 16 -5.72 0.56 4.69
C ALA A 16 -6.74 -0.27 3.90
N ALA A 17 -6.90 -0.01 2.61
CA ALA A 17 -7.81 -0.75 1.74
C ALA A 17 -7.22 -2.07 1.22
N VAL A 18 -5.90 -2.20 1.17
CA VAL A 18 -5.20 -3.32 0.53
C VAL A 18 -4.78 -4.40 1.53
N ILE A 19 -4.39 -4.00 2.73
CA ILE A 19 -3.79 -4.90 3.72
C ILE A 19 -4.83 -5.57 4.62
N GLU A 20 -4.43 -6.69 5.22
CA GLU A 20 -5.15 -7.32 6.30
C GLU A 20 -4.61 -6.83 7.65
N PRO A 21 -5.44 -6.87 8.74
CA PRO A 21 -5.05 -6.26 10.03
C PRO A 21 -3.75 -6.76 10.65
N GLU A 22 -3.36 -8.01 10.39
CA GLU A 22 -2.18 -8.63 11.00
C GLU A 22 -0.99 -8.76 10.04
N ASP A 23 -0.98 -8.01 8.96
CA ASP A 23 0.08 -8.11 7.96
C ASP A 23 1.35 -7.38 8.43
N VAL A 24 2.31 -8.13 8.97
CA VAL A 24 3.56 -7.58 9.50
C VAL A 24 4.48 -7.03 8.40
N HIS A 25 4.39 -7.55 7.18
CA HIS A 25 5.21 -7.07 6.06
C HIS A 25 4.87 -5.62 5.68
N GLN A 26 3.60 -5.23 5.77
CA GLN A 26 3.22 -3.86 5.44
C GLN A 26 3.81 -2.85 6.43
N VAL A 27 3.89 -3.18 7.70
CA VAL A 27 4.52 -2.30 8.68
C VAL A 27 5.99 -2.10 8.31
N ALA A 28 6.71 -3.18 8.05
CA ALA A 28 8.14 -3.13 7.75
C ALA A 28 8.45 -2.33 6.47
N ILE A 29 7.71 -2.57 5.39
CA ILE A 29 7.96 -1.89 4.12
C ILE A 29 7.59 -0.40 4.20
N ARG A 30 6.51 -0.06 4.90
CA ARG A 30 6.09 1.32 5.07
C ARG A 30 7.07 2.12 5.92
N GLU A 31 7.65 1.49 6.93
CA GLU A 31 8.69 2.13 7.76
C GLU A 31 9.99 2.34 6.98
N ALA A 32 10.37 1.37 6.14
CA ALA A 32 11.63 1.42 5.40
C ALA A 32 11.57 2.38 4.21
N LEU A 33 10.47 2.40 3.46
CA LEU A 33 10.35 3.15 2.20
C LEU A 33 9.48 4.40 2.32
N GLY A 34 8.62 4.47 3.32
CA GLY A 34 7.53 5.44 3.38
C GLY A 34 6.29 4.89 2.67
N ASP A 35 5.12 5.41 3.02
CA ASP A 35 3.84 4.89 2.56
C ASP A 35 3.69 4.98 1.04
N ASP A 36 4.14 6.07 0.42
CA ASP A 36 4.00 6.29 -1.02
C ASP A 36 4.94 5.42 -1.86
N GLU A 37 6.21 5.27 -1.46
CA GLU A 37 7.12 4.36 -2.15
C GLU A 37 6.72 2.89 -1.98
N ALA A 38 6.28 2.52 -0.79
CA ALA A 38 5.77 1.17 -0.54
C ALA A 38 4.54 0.88 -1.40
N CYS A 39 3.65 1.86 -1.58
CA CYS A 39 2.51 1.76 -2.50
C CYS A 39 2.97 1.51 -3.93
N ARG A 40 3.95 2.25 -4.42
CA ARG A 40 4.50 2.06 -5.76
C ARG A 40 5.13 0.69 -5.94
N TRP A 41 5.81 0.18 -4.90
CA TRP A 41 6.37 -1.17 -4.94
C TRP A 41 5.29 -2.24 -5.12
N ALA A 42 4.19 -2.11 -4.37
CA ALA A 42 3.07 -3.07 -4.45
C ALA A 42 2.33 -2.99 -5.80
N LEU A 43 2.30 -1.81 -6.42
CA LEU A 43 1.65 -1.60 -7.72
C LEU A 43 2.51 -1.98 -8.91
N ALA A 44 3.82 -2.15 -8.73
CA ALA A 44 4.74 -2.50 -9.80
C ALA A 44 4.37 -3.87 -10.42
N PRO A 45 4.70 -4.11 -11.70
CA PRO A 45 4.31 -5.37 -12.37
C PRO A 45 5.03 -6.61 -11.84
N SER A 46 6.07 -6.43 -11.02
CA SER A 46 6.76 -7.51 -10.34
C SER A 46 7.44 -6.97 -9.08
N PRO A 47 7.77 -7.83 -8.09
CA PRO A 47 8.46 -7.38 -6.89
C PRO A 47 9.83 -6.80 -7.24
N GLY A 48 10.04 -5.52 -6.92
CA GLY A 48 11.30 -4.83 -7.16
C GLY A 48 12.29 -5.03 -6.01
N PRO A 49 13.51 -4.46 -6.15
CA PRO A 49 14.50 -4.53 -5.09
C PRO A 49 14.05 -3.78 -3.83
N LEU A 50 14.46 -4.30 -2.68
CA LEU A 50 14.15 -3.73 -1.37
C LEU A 50 15.44 -3.45 -0.61
N PRO A 51 15.45 -2.50 0.35
CA PRO A 51 16.61 -2.23 1.20
C PRO A 51 17.04 -3.47 1.97
N ASP A 52 18.34 -3.60 2.23
CA ASP A 52 18.90 -4.71 3.00
C ASP A 52 18.30 -4.82 4.41
N SER A 53 17.88 -3.69 4.96
CA SER A 53 17.23 -3.65 6.27
C SER A 53 15.98 -4.52 6.37
N LEU A 54 15.36 -4.85 5.23
CA LEU A 54 14.17 -5.70 5.19
C LEU A 54 14.50 -7.19 5.09
N GLY A 55 15.78 -7.57 5.09
CA GLY A 55 16.21 -8.96 5.18
C GLY A 55 16.18 -9.75 3.88
N GLY A 56 16.00 -9.09 2.75
CA GLY A 56 16.06 -9.72 1.44
C GLY A 56 14.83 -10.60 1.12
N ARG A 57 14.91 -11.28 -0.03
CA ARG A 57 13.81 -12.08 -0.58
C ARG A 57 13.39 -13.24 0.31
N GLU A 58 14.30 -13.78 1.11
CA GLU A 58 14.06 -14.92 1.99
C GLU A 58 13.02 -14.64 3.08
N ARG A 59 12.69 -13.38 3.30
CA ARG A 59 11.74 -12.95 4.31
C ARG A 59 10.29 -12.93 3.83
N GLY A 60 10.00 -13.52 2.67
CA GLY A 60 8.64 -13.65 2.19
C GLY A 60 8.09 -12.43 1.44
N TRP A 61 8.97 -11.57 0.91
CA TRP A 61 8.55 -10.37 0.20
C TRP A 61 7.84 -10.65 -1.12
N ASP A 62 8.27 -11.71 -1.83
CA ASP A 62 7.58 -12.10 -3.07
C ASP A 62 6.14 -12.53 -2.76
N ALA A 63 5.95 -13.30 -1.69
CA ALA A 63 4.60 -13.70 -1.25
C ALA A 63 3.76 -12.50 -0.79
N ALA A 64 4.37 -11.53 -0.11
CA ALA A 64 3.68 -10.30 0.29
C ALA A 64 3.21 -9.52 -0.94
N TRP A 65 4.07 -9.35 -1.94
CA TRP A 65 3.71 -8.70 -3.19
C TRP A 65 2.54 -9.44 -3.88
N GLU A 66 2.59 -10.78 -3.94
CA GLU A 66 1.51 -11.58 -4.52
C GLU A 66 0.18 -11.43 -3.79
N ARG A 67 0.21 -11.21 -2.46
CA ARG A 67 -1.01 -10.93 -1.70
C ARG A 67 -1.57 -9.54 -2.00
N TRP A 68 -0.70 -8.54 -2.12
CA TRP A 68 -1.11 -7.14 -2.24
C TRP A 68 -1.46 -6.74 -3.66
N HIS A 69 -0.72 -7.22 -4.64
CA HIS A 69 -0.84 -6.74 -6.02
C HIS A 69 -2.25 -6.85 -6.61
N PRO A 70 -2.97 -7.98 -6.47
CA PRO A 70 -4.33 -8.06 -7.00
C PRO A 70 -5.29 -7.06 -6.36
N ARG A 71 -5.15 -6.84 -5.07
CA ARG A 71 -5.95 -5.83 -4.34
C ARG A 71 -5.52 -4.43 -4.70
N ALA A 72 -4.22 -4.21 -4.82
CA ALA A 72 -3.64 -2.92 -5.18
C ALA A 72 -4.15 -2.42 -6.52
N THR A 73 -4.20 -3.29 -7.51
CA THR A 73 -4.65 -2.93 -8.86
C THR A 73 -6.16 -2.74 -8.96
N ALA A 74 -6.91 -3.14 -7.93
CA ALA A 74 -8.36 -2.96 -7.87
C ALA A 74 -8.79 -1.72 -7.08
N VAL A 75 -7.88 -1.05 -6.36
CA VAL A 75 -8.21 0.10 -5.53
C VAL A 75 -8.25 1.38 -6.35
N ASP A 76 -9.39 2.08 -6.29
CA ASP A 76 -9.56 3.42 -6.85
C ASP A 76 -9.36 4.46 -5.75
N ILE A 77 -8.22 5.15 -5.78
CA ILE A 77 -7.88 6.14 -4.76
C ILE A 77 -8.87 7.31 -4.75
N ASP A 78 -9.34 7.74 -5.91
CA ASP A 78 -10.31 8.84 -5.98
C ASP A 78 -11.63 8.46 -5.32
N GLU A 79 -12.07 7.22 -5.49
CA GLU A 79 -13.25 6.69 -4.82
C GLU A 79 -13.04 6.61 -3.30
N LEU A 80 -11.87 6.16 -2.85
CA LEU A 80 -11.53 6.13 -1.43
C LEU A 80 -11.54 7.52 -0.80
N ILE A 81 -11.01 8.51 -1.50
CA ILE A 81 -11.00 9.89 -1.02
C ILE A 81 -12.43 10.40 -0.88
N ALA A 82 -13.29 10.16 -1.87
CA ALA A 82 -14.68 10.58 -1.84
C ALA A 82 -15.43 9.95 -0.67
N LEU A 83 -15.23 8.64 -0.44
CA LEU A 83 -15.86 7.94 0.69
C LEU A 83 -15.37 8.47 2.03
N THR A 84 -14.08 8.74 2.15
CA THR A 84 -13.47 9.27 3.38
C THR A 84 -14.00 10.67 3.68
N GLU A 85 -14.17 11.51 2.68
CA GLU A 85 -14.76 12.84 2.83
C GLU A 85 -16.20 12.79 3.29
N GLN A 86 -17.00 11.85 2.76
CA GLN A 86 -18.37 11.65 3.20
C GLN A 86 -18.44 11.24 4.67
N ILE A 87 -17.59 10.32 5.09
CA ILE A 87 -17.51 9.87 6.48
C ILE A 87 -17.03 11.01 7.38
N GLY A 88 -15.99 11.74 6.96
CA GLY A 88 -15.44 12.87 7.71
C GLY A 88 -16.46 13.96 7.96
N ALA A 89 -17.34 14.22 7.01
CA ALA A 89 -18.40 15.23 7.16
C ALA A 89 -19.41 14.87 8.25
N ARG A 90 -19.49 13.61 8.64
CA ARG A 90 -20.40 13.15 9.70
C ARG A 90 -19.82 13.28 11.10
N PHE A 91 -18.52 13.47 11.22
CA PHE A 91 -17.82 13.53 12.50
C PHE A 91 -17.53 14.96 12.97
N ILE A 92 -17.98 15.93 12.25
CA ILE A 92 -17.76 17.34 12.59
C ILE A 92 -18.89 17.90 13.46
#